data_40a93c9e1908c52918839f55c987b919
#
_entry.id   40a93c9e1908c52918839f55c987b919
#
_cell.length_a   1.000
_cell.length_b   1.000
_cell.length_c   1.000
_cell.angle_alpha   90.00
_cell.angle_beta   90.00
_cell.angle_gamma   90.00
#
_symmetry.space_group_name_H-M   'P 1'
#
loop_
_entity.id
_entity.type
_entity.pdbx_description
1 polymer ?
#
loop_
_entity_poly.entity_id
_entity_poly.type
_entity_poly.pdbx_seq_one_letter_code
_entity_poly.pdbx_strand_id
1 'polypeptide(L)'
;MADIKIDGTDSTKINLDVDDSNDLVLNLTGGDKGLRLHVLETIYPVGSIYTNAGVATNPGTLLGFGTWSAFGAGRVIVGVDSTDTDFDAVRETGGAKTHTLTVAQLAAHTHNVTMSTNDTDNDNLSEGNTSGTSLHPTSSTGGGDAHNNIQPYITAYMWRRTA
;
A
#
# COMPACT_ATOMS: atom_id res chain seq x y z
N MET A 1 3.00 -42.51 -33.07
CA MET A 1 3.06 -41.07 -32.70
C MET A 1 2.47 -40.27 -33.85
N ALA A 2 1.39 -39.56 -33.62
CA ALA A 2 0.77 -38.76 -34.68
C ALA A 2 1.28 -37.33 -34.53
N ASP A 3 2.10 -36.87 -35.46
CA ASP A 3 2.62 -35.52 -35.49
C ASP A 3 1.53 -34.60 -36.04
N ILE A 4 1.09 -33.63 -35.26
CA ILE A 4 0.25 -32.54 -35.76
C ILE A 4 1.20 -31.43 -36.26
N LYS A 5 1.30 -31.30 -37.60
CA LYS A 5 2.02 -30.19 -38.22
C LYS A 5 1.12 -28.97 -38.21
N ILE A 6 1.51 -27.94 -37.49
CA ILE A 6 0.88 -26.61 -37.64
C ILE A 6 1.68 -25.88 -38.72
N ASP A 7 1.05 -25.63 -39.87
CA ASP A 7 1.67 -24.93 -41.01
C ASP A 7 1.94 -23.47 -40.68
N GLY A 8 3.19 -23.19 -40.33
CA GLY A 8 3.79 -21.87 -40.32
C GLY A 8 5.18 -22.02 -40.91
N THR A 9 5.72 -21.02 -41.55
CA THR A 9 7.03 -21.01 -42.22
C THR A 9 8.22 -21.25 -41.29
N ASP A 10 7.96 -21.63 -40.06
CA ASP A 10 8.98 -22.04 -39.07
C ASP A 10 8.69 -23.48 -38.61
N SER A 11 9.74 -24.30 -38.62
CA SER A 11 9.72 -25.76 -38.38
C SER A 11 9.49 -26.13 -36.91
N THR A 12 8.61 -25.43 -36.20
CA THR A 12 8.25 -25.74 -34.84
C THR A 12 7.31 -26.97 -34.81
N LYS A 13 7.86 -28.11 -34.40
CA LYS A 13 7.05 -29.31 -34.18
C LYS A 13 6.43 -29.25 -32.79
N ILE A 14 5.12 -29.35 -32.73
CA ILE A 14 4.40 -29.61 -31.49
C ILE A 14 4.22 -31.11 -31.38
N ASN A 15 4.98 -31.76 -30.50
CA ASN A 15 4.73 -33.14 -30.13
C ASN A 15 3.71 -33.15 -28.99
N LEU A 16 2.56 -33.74 -29.27
CA LEU A 16 1.59 -34.08 -28.25
C LEU A 16 1.93 -35.47 -27.75
N ASP A 17 2.44 -35.55 -26.55
CA ASP A 17 2.69 -36.83 -25.86
C ASP A 17 1.72 -36.96 -24.69
N VAL A 18 1.30 -38.17 -24.42
CA VAL A 18 0.51 -38.50 -23.23
C VAL A 18 1.46 -39.24 -22.29
N ASP A 19 1.77 -38.64 -21.16
CA ASP A 19 2.62 -39.27 -20.16
C ASP A 19 1.92 -40.43 -19.45
N ASP A 20 2.65 -41.17 -18.61
CA ASP A 20 2.13 -42.31 -17.86
C ASP A 20 1.00 -41.94 -16.87
N SER A 21 0.79 -40.64 -16.60
CA SER A 21 -0.33 -40.12 -15.81
C SER A 21 -1.57 -39.77 -16.65
N ASN A 22 -1.52 -40.02 -17.96
CA ASN A 22 -2.57 -39.72 -18.91
C ASN A 22 -2.85 -38.21 -19.09
N ASP A 23 -1.85 -37.37 -18.78
CA ASP A 23 -1.89 -35.94 -19.00
C ASP A 23 -1.34 -35.58 -20.40
N LEU A 24 -2.00 -34.65 -21.07
CA LEU A 24 -1.54 -34.14 -22.36
C LEU A 24 -0.35 -33.18 -22.15
N VAL A 25 0.86 -33.63 -22.47
CA VAL A 25 2.06 -32.82 -22.36
C VAL A 25 2.40 -32.20 -23.73
N LEU A 26 2.42 -30.88 -23.79
CA LEU A 26 2.87 -30.11 -24.93
C LEU A 26 4.38 -29.89 -24.82
N ASN A 27 5.15 -30.70 -25.56
CA ASN A 27 6.58 -30.52 -25.70
C ASN A 27 6.90 -29.65 -26.92
N LEU A 28 7.29 -28.41 -26.68
CA LEU A 28 7.76 -27.48 -27.71
C LEU A 28 9.28 -27.68 -27.93
N THR A 29 9.67 -28.31 -29.01
CA THR A 29 11.08 -28.43 -29.43
C THR A 29 11.41 -27.38 -30.47
N GLY A 30 12.26 -26.44 -30.12
CA GLY A 30 12.73 -25.34 -30.97
C GLY A 30 13.12 -24.18 -30.07
N GLY A 31 14.06 -23.36 -30.45
CA GLY A 31 14.62 -22.26 -29.64
C GLY A 31 13.65 -21.18 -29.22
N ASP A 32 12.37 -21.41 -29.36
CA ASP A 32 11.29 -20.53 -28.89
C ASP A 32 10.93 -20.80 -27.44
N LYS A 33 10.57 -19.72 -26.75
CA LYS A 33 10.07 -19.73 -25.38
C LYS A 33 8.90 -20.69 -25.30
N GLY A 34 9.01 -21.72 -24.47
CA GLY A 34 7.94 -22.72 -24.30
C GLY A 34 6.58 -22.07 -23.99
N LEU A 35 5.48 -22.76 -24.31
CA LEU A 35 4.11 -22.27 -24.08
C LEU A 35 3.91 -21.68 -22.67
N ARG A 36 4.51 -22.32 -21.65
CA ARG A 36 4.48 -21.82 -20.28
C ARG A 36 5.04 -20.40 -20.17
N LEU A 37 6.16 -20.13 -20.81
CA LEU A 37 6.79 -18.81 -20.75
C LEU A 37 5.94 -17.77 -21.48
N HIS A 38 5.38 -18.10 -22.64
CA HIS A 38 4.48 -17.20 -23.38
C HIS A 38 3.22 -16.86 -22.57
N VAL A 39 2.62 -17.87 -21.92
CA VAL A 39 1.45 -17.66 -21.04
C VAL A 39 1.83 -16.73 -19.86
N LEU A 40 2.97 -16.97 -19.21
CA LEU A 40 3.42 -16.15 -18.09
C LEU A 40 3.74 -14.71 -18.50
N GLU A 41 4.33 -14.52 -19.69
CA GLU A 41 4.59 -13.17 -20.23
C GLU A 41 3.30 -12.40 -20.54
N THR A 42 2.26 -13.11 -20.96
CA THR A 42 0.94 -12.54 -21.22
C THR A 42 0.21 -12.17 -19.92
N ILE A 43 0.28 -13.04 -18.90
CA ILE A 43 -0.34 -12.80 -17.57
C ILE A 43 0.38 -11.68 -16.83
N TYR A 44 1.71 -11.64 -16.94
CA TYR A 44 2.55 -10.68 -16.25
C TYR A 44 3.37 -9.83 -17.23
N PRO A 45 2.76 -8.91 -17.97
CA PRO A 45 3.52 -7.95 -18.78
C PRO A 45 4.43 -7.09 -17.89
N VAL A 46 5.44 -6.43 -18.49
CA VAL A 46 6.31 -5.49 -17.75
C VAL A 46 5.45 -4.43 -17.06
N GLY A 47 5.70 -4.22 -15.78
CA GLY A 47 4.89 -3.35 -14.91
C GLY A 47 3.90 -4.08 -14.00
N SER A 48 3.56 -5.35 -14.29
CA SER A 48 2.67 -6.15 -13.45
C SER A 48 3.21 -6.33 -12.05
N ILE A 49 2.29 -6.47 -11.09
CA ILE A 49 2.59 -6.73 -9.69
C ILE A 49 2.23 -8.18 -9.39
N TYR A 50 3.21 -8.93 -8.87
CA TYR A 50 3.02 -10.26 -8.30
C TYR A 50 2.93 -10.14 -6.78
N THR A 51 1.93 -10.77 -6.19
CA THR A 51 1.72 -10.78 -4.73
C THR A 51 1.72 -12.21 -4.21
N ASN A 52 2.42 -12.46 -3.10
CA ASN A 52 2.49 -13.75 -2.45
C ASN A 52 2.48 -13.59 -0.92
N ALA A 53 1.52 -14.22 -0.26
CA ALA A 53 1.37 -14.13 1.19
C ALA A 53 2.26 -15.12 1.98
N GLY A 54 2.87 -16.11 1.32
CA GLY A 54 3.61 -17.19 1.99
C GLY A 54 5.08 -17.30 1.63
N VAL A 55 5.48 -16.84 0.43
CA VAL A 55 6.82 -17.12 -0.11
C VAL A 55 7.54 -15.81 -0.46
N ALA A 56 8.72 -15.63 0.14
CA ALA A 56 9.59 -14.47 -0.08
C ALA A 56 10.45 -14.56 -1.33
N THR A 57 10.46 -15.71 -2.03
CA THR A 57 11.32 -15.92 -3.19
C THR A 57 10.93 -14.99 -4.33
N ASN A 58 11.94 -14.36 -4.94
CA ASN A 58 11.76 -13.51 -6.11
C ASN A 58 11.04 -14.27 -7.25
N PRO A 59 9.99 -13.70 -7.86
CA PRO A 59 9.23 -14.37 -8.93
C PRO A 59 10.10 -14.78 -10.14
N GLY A 60 11.18 -14.07 -10.44
CA GLY A 60 12.13 -14.46 -11.47
C GLY A 60 12.75 -15.84 -11.21
N THR A 61 13.01 -16.16 -9.94
CA THR A 61 13.47 -17.49 -9.52
C THR A 61 12.32 -18.47 -9.41
N LEU A 62 11.19 -18.04 -8.81
CA LEU A 62 10.05 -18.92 -8.55
C LEU A 62 9.33 -19.37 -9.82
N LEU A 63 9.13 -18.45 -10.75
CA LEU A 63 8.41 -18.67 -12.01
C LEU A 63 9.36 -19.00 -13.18
N GLY A 64 10.66 -18.74 -12.99
CA GLY A 64 11.69 -18.99 -14.01
C GLY A 64 11.68 -18.01 -15.17
N PHE A 65 11.09 -16.79 -15.00
CA PHE A 65 11.06 -15.80 -16.06
C PHE A 65 11.04 -14.36 -15.53
N GLY A 66 11.47 -13.43 -16.37
CA GLY A 66 11.43 -11.99 -16.15
C GLY A 66 12.39 -11.52 -15.04
N THR A 67 12.54 -10.21 -14.97
CA THR A 67 13.28 -9.53 -13.91
C THR A 67 12.28 -8.82 -13.01
N TRP A 68 12.45 -8.98 -11.70
CA TRP A 68 11.51 -8.49 -10.71
C TRP A 68 12.23 -7.72 -9.61
N SER A 69 11.62 -6.64 -9.15
CA SER A 69 12.07 -5.87 -8.00
C SER A 69 11.00 -5.82 -6.93
N ALA A 70 11.40 -5.78 -5.66
CA ALA A 70 10.47 -5.58 -4.55
C ALA A 70 9.67 -4.28 -4.76
N PHE A 71 8.39 -4.32 -4.40
CA PHE A 71 7.49 -3.21 -4.65
C PHE A 71 6.61 -2.91 -3.43
N GLY A 72 6.37 -1.63 -3.16
CA GLY A 72 5.37 -1.19 -2.18
C GLY A 72 5.65 -1.58 -0.71
N ALA A 73 6.91 -1.82 -0.33
CA ALA A 73 7.25 -2.23 1.03
C ALA A 73 6.71 -1.26 2.10
N GLY A 74 5.82 -1.77 2.98
CA GLY A 74 5.17 -0.99 4.04
C GLY A 74 4.17 0.06 3.56
N ARG A 75 3.64 -0.08 2.34
CA ARG A 75 2.67 0.85 1.71
C ARG A 75 1.42 0.12 1.26
N VAL A 76 0.31 0.84 1.23
CA VAL A 76 -0.94 0.43 0.57
C VAL A 76 -0.89 0.93 -0.87
N ILE A 77 -1.38 0.11 -1.80
CA ILE A 77 -1.51 0.50 -3.21
C ILE A 77 -2.80 1.29 -3.38
N VAL A 78 -2.70 2.45 -4.01
CA VAL A 78 -3.82 3.33 -4.38
C VAL A 78 -3.86 3.42 -5.90
N GLY A 79 -5.05 3.54 -6.48
CA GLY A 79 -5.21 3.78 -7.92
C GLY A 79 -4.74 5.19 -8.29
N VAL A 80 -4.19 5.31 -9.51
CA VAL A 80 -3.84 6.64 -10.06
C VAL A 80 -5.12 7.42 -10.36
N ASP A 81 -5.17 8.67 -9.93
CA ASP A 81 -6.19 9.65 -10.29
C ASP A 81 -5.50 10.90 -10.85
N SER A 82 -5.55 11.07 -12.16
CA SER A 82 -4.90 12.20 -12.85
C SER A 82 -5.51 13.58 -12.52
N THR A 83 -6.60 13.61 -11.77
CA THR A 83 -7.26 14.86 -11.34
C THR A 83 -6.93 15.26 -9.91
N ASP A 84 -6.29 14.38 -9.15
CA ASP A 84 -5.87 14.60 -7.77
C ASP A 84 -4.33 14.64 -7.68
N THR A 85 -3.77 15.79 -7.32
CA THR A 85 -2.32 16.01 -7.26
C THR A 85 -1.59 15.15 -6.24
N ASP A 86 -2.30 14.47 -5.33
CA ASP A 86 -1.70 13.53 -4.39
C ASP A 86 -1.54 12.11 -4.99
N PHE A 87 -2.19 11.84 -6.16
CA PHE A 87 -2.26 10.53 -6.80
C PHE A 87 -2.12 10.56 -8.32
N ASP A 88 -1.57 11.63 -8.91
CA ASP A 88 -1.56 11.87 -10.37
C ASP A 88 -0.47 11.09 -11.12
N ALA A 89 0.52 10.57 -10.42
CA ALA A 89 1.65 9.88 -11.03
C ALA A 89 1.81 8.42 -10.58
N VAL A 90 2.15 7.55 -11.55
CA VAL A 90 2.45 6.14 -11.26
C VAL A 90 3.67 6.02 -10.34
N ARG A 91 3.54 5.24 -9.26
CA ARG A 91 4.58 5.02 -8.23
C ARG A 91 4.87 6.22 -7.34
N GLU A 92 4.04 7.20 -7.36
CA GLU A 92 4.08 8.27 -6.37
C GLU A 92 3.93 7.72 -4.95
N THR A 93 4.48 8.41 -3.96
CA THR A 93 4.45 7.96 -2.58
C THR A 93 4.12 9.09 -1.65
N GLY A 94 3.18 8.85 -0.75
CA GLY A 94 2.73 9.83 0.23
C GLY A 94 2.29 9.19 1.54
N GLY A 95 1.58 9.98 2.34
CA GLY A 95 1.02 9.57 3.62
C GLY A 95 2.03 9.46 4.75
N ALA A 96 1.53 9.31 5.97
CA ALA A 96 2.32 9.18 7.19
C ALA A 96 1.75 8.09 8.10
N LYS A 97 2.63 7.30 8.74
CA LYS A 97 2.24 6.25 9.70
C LYS A 97 1.76 6.82 11.02
N THR A 98 2.26 7.97 11.40
CA THR A 98 1.91 8.67 12.65
C THR A 98 1.69 10.15 12.36
N HIS A 99 0.84 10.79 13.14
CA HIS A 99 0.57 12.21 13.01
C HIS A 99 0.40 12.85 14.38
N THR A 100 1.04 14.02 14.60
CA THR A 100 0.80 14.88 15.76
C THR A 100 -0.14 15.99 15.32
N LEU A 101 -1.27 16.10 15.99
CA LEU A 101 -2.25 17.15 15.69
C LEU A 101 -1.66 18.55 15.92
N THR A 102 -1.86 19.43 14.98
CA THR A 102 -1.59 20.85 15.15
C THR A 102 -2.82 21.55 15.77
N VAL A 103 -2.63 22.72 16.36
CA VAL A 103 -3.74 23.51 16.91
C VAL A 103 -4.83 23.78 15.86
N ALA A 104 -4.44 24.01 14.61
CA ALA A 104 -5.38 24.26 13.51
C ALA A 104 -6.20 23.03 13.11
N GLN A 105 -5.76 21.82 13.47
CA GLN A 105 -6.46 20.56 13.19
C GLN A 105 -7.40 20.13 14.33
N LEU A 106 -7.33 20.80 15.48
CA LEU A 106 -8.28 20.59 16.56
C LEU A 106 -9.61 21.27 16.23
N ALA A 107 -10.71 20.58 16.54
CA ALA A 107 -12.02 21.21 16.43
C ALA A 107 -12.11 22.44 17.35
N ALA A 108 -12.67 23.53 16.86
CA ALA A 108 -12.92 24.70 17.69
C ALA A 108 -13.83 24.33 18.86
N HIS A 109 -13.40 24.61 20.07
CA HIS A 109 -14.15 24.34 21.28
C HIS A 109 -13.89 25.41 22.33
N THR A 110 -14.82 25.55 23.31
CA THR A 110 -14.73 26.49 24.40
C THR A 110 -14.89 25.76 25.74
N HIS A 111 -14.29 26.32 26.77
CA HIS A 111 -14.47 25.86 28.16
C HIS A 111 -15.24 26.92 28.95
N ASN A 112 -16.23 26.50 29.71
CA ASN A 112 -16.90 27.34 30.65
C ASN A 112 -16.36 27.04 32.06
N VAL A 113 -15.84 28.04 32.71
CA VAL A 113 -15.42 27.96 34.12
C VAL A 113 -16.53 28.60 34.96
N THR A 114 -17.16 27.82 35.85
CA THR A 114 -18.14 28.36 36.81
C THR A 114 -17.37 28.88 38.01
N MET A 115 -17.41 30.17 38.22
CA MET A 115 -16.87 30.80 39.43
C MET A 115 -18.01 30.90 40.47
N SER A 116 -17.72 30.49 41.70
CA SER A 116 -18.64 30.72 42.82
C SER A 116 -18.49 32.18 43.27
N THR A 117 -19.60 32.93 43.28
CA THR A 117 -19.63 34.32 43.73
C THR A 117 -19.88 34.44 45.24
N ASN A 118 -19.92 33.33 45.99
CA ASN A 118 -20.25 33.30 47.41
C ASN A 118 -19.02 33.11 48.31
N ASP A 119 -17.88 33.66 47.95
CA ASP A 119 -16.74 33.58 48.84
C ASP A 119 -16.59 34.90 49.61
N THR A 120 -16.88 34.82 50.94
CA THR A 120 -16.56 35.87 51.91
C THR A 120 -15.13 35.75 52.41
N ASP A 121 -14.41 34.74 51.94
CA ASP A 121 -13.01 34.52 52.30
C ASP A 121 -12.10 34.96 51.14
N ASN A 122 -11.18 35.77 51.48
CA ASN A 122 -10.26 36.59 50.74
C ASN A 122 -9.28 35.76 49.84
N ASP A 123 -9.75 34.71 49.18
CA ASP A 123 -8.99 33.92 48.23
C ASP A 123 -9.10 34.52 46.83
N ASN A 124 -8.27 35.40 46.57
CA ASN A 124 -7.63 36.00 45.41
C ASN A 124 -8.13 35.59 43.97
N LEU A 125 -9.41 35.31 43.82
CA LEU A 125 -10.18 35.44 42.59
C LEU A 125 -11.06 36.71 42.69
N SER A 126 -10.63 37.64 43.55
CA SER A 126 -11.21 38.96 43.71
C SER A 126 -11.18 39.65 42.36
N GLU A 127 -12.33 39.83 41.77
CA GLU A 127 -12.59 40.95 40.88
C GLU A 127 -12.31 42.26 41.64
N GLY A 128 -11.04 42.62 41.76
CA GLY A 128 -10.68 44.00 41.93
C GLY A 128 -11.22 44.72 40.71
N ASN A 129 -12.18 45.63 40.91
CA ASN A 129 -12.73 46.56 39.95
C ASN A 129 -11.62 47.32 39.21
N THR A 130 -10.92 46.65 38.34
CA THR A 130 -10.00 47.24 37.35
C THR A 130 -10.41 46.69 35.99
N SER A 131 -10.67 47.60 35.07
CA SER A 131 -11.01 47.35 33.67
C SER A 131 -9.96 46.53 32.93
N GLY A 132 -9.66 45.30 33.36
CA GLY A 132 -8.72 44.38 32.79
C GLY A 132 -9.35 42.99 32.70
N THR A 133 -9.39 42.41 31.52
CA THR A 133 -9.81 41.03 31.28
C THR A 133 -8.77 40.12 31.93
N SER A 134 -9.05 39.60 33.14
CA SER A 134 -8.20 38.58 33.75
C SER A 134 -8.47 37.26 33.05
N LEU A 135 -7.53 36.79 32.25
CA LEU A 135 -7.57 35.47 31.62
C LEU A 135 -7.13 34.44 32.67
N HIS A 136 -8.07 33.61 33.12
CA HIS A 136 -7.77 32.46 33.98
C HIS A 136 -7.59 31.23 33.06
N PRO A 137 -6.39 30.84 32.72
CA PRO A 137 -6.18 29.65 31.90
C PRO A 137 -6.56 28.39 32.68
N THR A 138 -7.30 27.50 32.04
CA THR A 138 -7.47 26.14 32.58
C THR A 138 -6.14 25.41 32.53
N SER A 139 -5.96 24.37 33.35
CA SER A 139 -4.77 23.54 33.31
C SER A 139 -4.63 22.90 31.92
N SER A 140 -3.37 22.80 31.45
CA SER A 140 -3.09 22.11 30.21
C SER A 140 -3.42 20.63 30.34
N THR A 141 -4.13 20.10 29.33
CA THR A 141 -4.45 18.67 29.24
C THR A 141 -4.04 18.16 27.86
N GLY A 142 -3.34 17.02 27.83
CA GLY A 142 -2.84 16.37 26.61
C GLY A 142 -1.29 16.38 26.54
N GLY A 143 -0.72 15.30 26.01
CA GLY A 143 0.71 15.10 25.91
C GLY A 143 1.35 15.62 24.63
N GLY A 144 0.56 15.92 23.60
CA GLY A 144 1.08 16.30 22.27
C GLY A 144 1.74 15.15 21.52
N ASP A 145 1.54 13.90 21.94
CA ASP A 145 2.11 12.73 21.29
C ASP A 145 1.48 12.45 19.93
N ALA A 146 2.26 11.85 19.03
CA ALA A 146 1.76 11.41 17.74
C ALA A 146 0.84 10.21 17.89
N HIS A 147 -0.32 10.25 17.25
CA HIS A 147 -1.24 9.10 17.18
C HIS A 147 -0.94 8.22 15.94
N ASN A 148 -1.36 6.96 16.03
CA ASN A 148 -1.23 6.00 14.94
C ASN A 148 -2.25 6.28 13.83
N ASN A 149 -1.77 6.34 12.59
CA ASN A 149 -2.57 6.52 11.36
C ASN A 149 -2.69 5.23 10.54
N ILE A 150 -2.16 4.10 11.05
CA ILE A 150 -2.15 2.85 10.31
C ILE A 150 -3.52 2.18 10.44
N GLN A 151 -4.14 1.92 9.30
CA GLN A 151 -5.35 1.09 9.22
C GLN A 151 -5.01 -0.39 9.53
N PRO A 152 -6.00 -1.23 9.93
CA PRO A 152 -5.79 -2.67 10.02
C PRO A 152 -5.26 -3.22 8.70
N TYR A 153 -4.21 -4.05 8.74
CA TYR A 153 -3.53 -4.55 7.55
C TYR A 153 -3.11 -6.02 7.73
N ILE A 154 -2.86 -6.66 6.60
CA ILE A 154 -2.14 -7.92 6.49
C ILE A 154 -1.00 -7.75 5.48
N THR A 155 0.15 -8.31 5.78
CA THR A 155 1.32 -8.16 4.91
C THR A 155 1.43 -9.31 3.91
N ALA A 156 1.91 -9.00 2.71
CA ALA A 156 2.31 -9.96 1.69
C ALA A 156 3.57 -9.45 0.99
N TYR A 157 4.30 -10.36 0.36
CA TYR A 157 5.42 -10.00 -0.52
C TYR A 157 4.86 -9.49 -1.84
N MET A 158 5.32 -8.32 -2.27
CA MET A 158 4.93 -7.73 -3.54
C MET A 158 6.16 -7.47 -4.39
N TRP A 159 6.08 -7.82 -5.67
CA TRP A 159 7.13 -7.68 -6.65
C TRP A 159 6.58 -7.07 -7.93
N ARG A 160 7.32 -6.16 -8.52
CA ARG A 160 6.95 -5.55 -9.82
C ARG A 160 7.89 -6.10 -10.89
N ARG A 161 7.31 -6.57 -12.01
CA ARG A 161 8.09 -6.97 -13.18
C ARG A 161 8.76 -5.75 -13.82
N THR A 162 10.08 -5.83 -14.10
CA THR A 162 10.88 -4.74 -14.69
C THR A 162 11.38 -5.06 -16.08
N ALA A 163 11.52 -6.35 -16.40
CA ALA A 163 11.88 -6.84 -17.75
C ALA A 163 11.35 -8.27 -17.95
#